data_9a5c78c654082091cd011d12f089509a
#
_entry.id   9a5c78c654082091cd011d12f089509a
#
_cell.length_a   1.000
_cell.length_b   1.000
_cell.length_c   1.000
_cell.angle_alpha   90.00
_cell.angle_beta   90.00
_cell.angle_gamma   90.00
#
_symmetry.space_group_name_H-M   'P 1'
#
loop_
_entity.id
_entity.type
_entity.pdbx_description
1 polymer ?
#
loop_
_entity_poly.entity_id
_entity_poly.type
_entity_poly.pdbx_seq_one_letter_code
_entity_poly.pdbx_strand_id
1 'polypeptide(L)'
;MLYLYNMSISDQFDATFKALASPIRRQILDDLKDQPLTTGALCSHFADIDRCTVMQHLKVLEDAGLVIAERRGRERWNHLNAMPIQDIHDRWIGPHAAAASARLARFKQTVEAKTATEADQPTPNS
;
A
#
# COMPACT_ATOMS: atom_id res chain seq x y z
N MET A 1 5.88 12.49 15.55
CA MET A 1 5.50 13.74 14.85
C MET A 1 6.72 14.57 14.47
N LEU A 2 7.58 14.91 15.43
CA LEU A 2 8.83 15.62 15.13
C LEU A 2 9.75 14.85 14.19
N TYR A 3 9.74 13.53 14.29
CA TYR A 3 10.55 12.66 13.44
C TYR A 3 10.19 12.81 11.96
N LEU A 4 8.89 12.73 11.62
CA LEU A 4 8.43 12.89 10.23
C LEU A 4 8.64 14.31 9.72
N TYR A 5 8.51 15.31 10.58
CA TYR A 5 8.68 16.70 10.24
C TYR A 5 10.11 17.01 9.77
N ASN A 6 11.11 16.33 10.35
CA ASN A 6 12.53 16.53 10.04
C ASN A 6 13.05 15.63 8.91
N MET A 7 12.21 14.71 8.40
CA MET A 7 12.61 13.85 7.30
C MET A 7 12.53 14.57 5.97
N SER A 8 13.51 14.31 5.10
CA SER A 8 13.43 14.75 3.71
C SER A 8 12.28 14.04 2.98
N ILE A 9 11.83 14.59 1.86
CA ILE A 9 10.79 13.97 1.03
C ILE A 9 11.23 12.58 0.56
N SER A 10 12.50 12.42 0.18
CA SER A 10 13.07 11.14 -0.23
C SER A 10 13.02 10.12 0.90
N ASP A 11 13.37 10.52 2.12
CA ASP A 11 13.32 9.65 3.30
C ASP A 11 11.90 9.24 3.65
N GLN A 12 10.94 10.14 3.47
CA GLN A 12 9.52 9.84 3.68
C GLN A 12 9.02 8.80 2.68
N PHE A 13 9.40 8.90 1.41
CA PHE A 13 9.06 7.89 0.41
C PHE A 13 9.69 6.54 0.74
N ASP A 14 10.96 6.53 1.13
CA ASP A 14 11.65 5.29 1.53
C ASP A 14 10.95 4.62 2.71
N ALA A 15 10.55 5.39 3.72
CA ALA A 15 9.82 4.89 4.87
C ALA A 15 8.48 4.28 4.47
N THR A 16 7.76 4.93 3.55
CA THR A 16 6.48 4.44 3.03
C THR A 16 6.68 3.13 2.28
N PHE A 17 7.62 3.06 1.35
CA PHE A 17 7.91 1.85 0.58
C PHE A 17 8.34 0.70 1.48
N LYS A 18 9.20 0.97 2.45
CA LYS A 18 9.64 -0.04 3.41
C LYS A 18 8.48 -0.58 4.23
N ALA A 19 7.59 0.29 4.69
CA ALA A 19 6.41 -0.12 5.44
C ALA A 19 5.47 -0.98 4.58
N LEU A 20 5.32 -0.66 3.30
CA LEU A 20 4.47 -1.40 2.37
C LEU A 20 5.10 -2.70 1.87
N ALA A 21 6.37 -2.94 2.11
CA ALA A 21 7.08 -4.12 1.61
C ALA A 21 6.80 -5.40 2.40
N SER A 22 5.88 -5.39 3.35
CA SER A 22 5.51 -6.56 4.17
C SER A 22 4.08 -6.97 3.90
N PRO A 23 3.80 -8.26 3.60
CA PRO A 23 2.44 -8.75 3.44
C PRO A 23 1.57 -8.52 4.68
N ILE A 24 2.13 -8.70 5.87
CA ILE A 24 1.41 -8.49 7.13
C ILE A 24 1.00 -7.03 7.27
N ARG A 25 1.91 -6.10 7.00
CA ARG A 25 1.60 -4.68 7.10
C ARG A 25 0.56 -4.25 6.06
N ARG A 26 0.63 -4.79 4.85
CA ARG A 26 -0.41 -4.53 3.84
C ARG A 26 -1.77 -5.08 4.28
N GLN A 27 -1.79 -6.25 4.93
CA GLN A 27 -3.03 -6.81 5.46
C GLN A 27 -3.62 -5.93 6.57
N ILE A 28 -2.78 -5.39 7.44
CA ILE A 28 -3.23 -4.42 8.46
C ILE A 28 -3.89 -3.22 7.80
N LEU A 29 -3.28 -2.67 6.75
CA LEU A 29 -3.87 -1.52 6.03
C LEU A 29 -5.18 -1.90 5.34
N ASP A 30 -5.28 -3.10 4.79
CA ASP A 30 -6.53 -3.61 4.21
C ASP A 30 -7.63 -3.69 5.27
N ASP A 31 -7.29 -4.15 6.48
CA ASP A 31 -8.24 -4.23 7.57
C ASP A 31 -8.72 -2.85 8.05
N LEU A 32 -7.85 -1.84 7.94
CA LEU A 32 -8.14 -0.48 8.39
C LEU A 32 -8.80 0.41 7.35
N LYS A 33 -8.81 0.02 6.07
CA LYS A 33 -9.25 0.92 4.98
C LYS A 33 -10.69 1.38 5.08
N ASP A 34 -11.57 0.56 5.66
CA ASP A 34 -13.00 0.86 5.72
C ASP A 34 -13.41 1.46 7.07
N GLN A 35 -12.65 1.19 8.13
CA GLN A 35 -12.96 1.68 9.47
C GLN A 35 -11.73 1.56 10.37
N PRO A 36 -11.60 2.44 11.38
CA PRO A 36 -10.58 2.27 12.39
C PRO A 36 -10.84 1.01 13.23
N LEU A 37 -9.77 0.38 13.69
CA LEU A 37 -9.85 -0.80 14.53
C LEU A 37 -8.92 -0.66 15.74
N THR A 38 -9.33 -1.25 16.85
CA THR A 38 -8.45 -1.34 18.03
C THR A 38 -7.29 -2.30 17.76
N THR A 39 -6.21 -2.13 18.51
CA THR A 39 -5.08 -3.06 18.43
C THR A 39 -5.52 -4.49 18.76
N GLY A 40 -6.41 -4.67 19.75
CA GLY A 40 -6.95 -5.98 20.07
C GLY A 40 -7.72 -6.63 18.92
N ALA A 41 -8.55 -5.84 18.23
CA ALA A 41 -9.29 -6.32 17.05
C ALA A 41 -8.33 -6.72 15.93
N LEU A 42 -7.30 -5.93 15.67
CA LEU A 42 -6.28 -6.26 14.68
C LEU A 42 -5.55 -7.56 15.03
N CYS A 43 -5.15 -7.72 16.29
CA CYS A 43 -4.46 -8.93 16.74
C CYS A 43 -5.32 -10.18 16.54
N SER A 44 -6.63 -10.07 16.69
CA SER A 44 -7.53 -11.21 16.50
C SER A 44 -7.62 -11.68 15.04
N HIS A 45 -7.27 -10.84 14.07
CA HIS A 45 -7.20 -11.21 12.65
C HIS A 45 -5.96 -12.03 12.31
N PHE A 46 -4.97 -12.10 13.20
CA PHE A 46 -3.68 -12.78 12.95
C PHE A 46 -3.49 -13.90 13.99
N ALA A 47 -4.17 -15.02 13.78
CA ALA A 47 -4.14 -16.15 14.71
C ALA A 47 -2.74 -16.77 14.88
N ASP A 48 -1.92 -16.71 13.82
CA ASP A 48 -0.59 -17.35 13.79
C ASP A 48 0.54 -16.41 14.22
N ILE A 49 0.22 -15.17 14.58
CA ILE A 49 1.22 -14.16 14.92
C ILE A 49 0.91 -13.64 16.33
N ASP A 50 1.94 -13.54 17.16
CA ASP A 50 1.75 -13.04 18.52
C ASP A 50 1.47 -11.52 18.53
N ARG A 51 0.90 -11.05 19.64
CA ARG A 51 0.51 -9.66 19.81
C ARG A 51 1.71 -8.71 19.68
N CYS A 52 2.86 -9.10 20.20
CA CYS A 52 4.07 -8.28 20.14
C CYS A 52 4.51 -8.05 18.70
N THR A 53 4.44 -9.07 17.86
CA THR A 53 4.79 -8.97 16.43
C THR A 53 3.82 -8.06 15.69
N VAL A 54 2.51 -8.18 15.94
CA VAL A 54 1.52 -7.27 15.36
C VAL A 54 1.79 -5.82 15.78
N MET A 55 2.10 -5.59 17.04
CA MET A 55 2.43 -4.26 17.55
C MET A 55 3.70 -3.69 16.92
N GLN A 56 4.72 -4.52 16.65
CA GLN A 56 5.92 -4.09 15.93
C GLN A 56 5.60 -3.64 14.50
N HIS A 57 4.73 -4.36 13.80
CA HIS A 57 4.28 -3.97 12.46
C HIS A 57 3.47 -2.68 12.50
N LEU A 58 2.61 -2.52 13.49
CA LEU A 58 1.87 -1.26 13.69
C LEU A 58 2.80 -0.09 13.93
N LYS A 59 3.87 -0.29 14.70
CA LYS A 59 4.86 0.76 14.96
C LYS A 59 5.57 1.18 13.66
N VAL A 60 5.94 0.24 12.80
CA VAL A 60 6.54 0.56 11.51
C VAL A 60 5.59 1.39 10.65
N LEU A 61 4.31 1.02 10.60
CA LEU A 61 3.28 1.77 9.87
C LEU A 61 3.07 3.17 10.46
N GLU A 62 3.05 3.28 11.78
CA GLU A 62 2.91 4.55 12.47
C GLU A 62 4.10 5.46 12.21
N ASP A 63 5.32 4.93 12.29
CA ASP A 63 6.55 5.69 12.03
C ASP A 63 6.61 6.18 10.57
N ALA A 64 6.03 5.44 9.65
CA ALA A 64 5.93 5.85 8.24
C ALA A 64 4.74 6.80 7.98
N GLY A 65 3.92 7.10 8.98
CA GLY A 65 2.77 7.98 8.85
C GLY A 65 1.54 7.33 8.22
N LEU A 66 1.56 6.01 7.99
CA LEU A 66 0.45 5.27 7.37
C LEU A 66 -0.65 4.90 8.36
N VAL A 67 -0.33 4.88 9.64
CA VAL A 67 -1.28 4.63 10.72
C VAL A 67 -1.19 5.76 11.72
N ILE A 68 -2.34 6.26 12.12
CA ILE A 68 -2.48 7.24 13.20
C ILE A 68 -3.14 6.54 14.38
N ALA A 69 -2.47 6.58 15.53
CA ALA A 69 -2.99 5.99 16.76
C ALA A 69 -3.72 7.04 17.58
N GLU A 70 -4.91 6.67 18.07
CA GLU A 70 -5.72 7.50 18.93
C GLU A 70 -6.03 6.71 20.21
N ARG A 71 -5.72 7.27 21.35
CA ARG A 71 -6.02 6.61 22.61
C ARG A 71 -7.41 7.03 23.11
N ARG A 72 -8.27 6.04 23.35
CA ARG A 72 -9.59 6.23 23.93
C ARG A 72 -9.71 5.34 25.17
N GLY A 73 -9.55 5.92 26.36
CA GLY A 73 -9.52 5.15 27.58
C GLY A 73 -8.35 4.19 27.62
N ARG A 74 -8.63 2.88 27.76
CA ARG A 74 -7.62 1.82 27.76
C ARG A 74 -7.33 1.25 26.39
N GLU A 75 -8.08 1.69 25.36
CA GLU A 75 -7.97 1.16 24.01
C GLU A 75 -7.14 2.08 23.15
N ARG A 76 -6.36 1.48 22.27
CA ARG A 76 -5.65 2.17 21.20
C ARG A 76 -6.39 1.90 19.90
N TRP A 77 -6.90 2.96 19.29
CA TRP A 77 -7.55 2.92 17.99
C TRP A 77 -6.56 3.28 16.90
N ASN A 78 -6.55 2.49 15.86
CA ASN A 78 -5.67 2.66 14.72
C ASN A 78 -6.47 3.11 13.51
N HIS A 79 -6.04 4.21 12.89
CA HIS A 79 -6.67 4.80 11.71
C HIS A 79 -5.71 4.71 10.53
N LEU A 80 -6.21 4.32 9.37
CA LEU A 80 -5.43 4.43 8.14
C LEU A 80 -5.25 5.90 7.78
N ASN A 81 -4.01 6.29 7.48
CA ASN A 81 -3.70 7.56 6.85
C ASN A 81 -3.17 7.28 5.45
N ALA A 82 -3.97 7.55 4.44
CA ALA A 82 -3.61 7.29 3.05
C ALA A 82 -2.75 8.40 2.43
N MET A 83 -2.49 9.50 3.16
CA MET A 83 -1.76 10.64 2.59
C MET A 83 -0.36 10.28 2.06
N PRO A 84 0.46 9.46 2.74
CA PRO A 84 1.75 9.07 2.18
C PRO A 84 1.64 8.32 0.85
N ILE A 85 0.59 7.52 0.68
CA ILE A 85 0.33 6.81 -0.57
C ILE A 85 -0.16 7.77 -1.64
N GLN A 86 -1.01 8.72 -1.28
CA GLN A 86 -1.48 9.76 -2.19
C GLN A 86 -0.30 10.60 -2.71
N ASP A 87 0.67 10.91 -1.87
CA ASP A 87 1.87 11.65 -2.27
C ASP A 87 2.69 10.89 -3.31
N ILE A 88 2.80 9.56 -3.17
CA ILE A 88 3.45 8.70 -4.16
C ILE A 88 2.64 8.71 -5.47
N HIS A 89 1.34 8.57 -5.39
CA HIS A 89 0.44 8.64 -6.53
C HIS A 89 0.60 9.95 -7.29
N ASP A 90 0.60 11.07 -6.58
CA ASP A 90 0.71 12.40 -7.18
C ASP A 90 2.05 12.60 -7.89
N ARG A 91 3.11 11.98 -7.37
CA ARG A 91 4.44 12.09 -7.96
C ARG A 91 4.54 11.43 -9.33
N TRP A 92 3.99 10.23 -9.49
CA TRP A 92 4.17 9.45 -10.72
C TRP A 92 2.93 9.39 -11.59
N ILE A 93 1.78 9.63 -11.03
CA ILE A 93 0.52 9.61 -11.75
C ILE A 93 0.02 11.04 -12.02
N GLY A 94 -0.07 11.91 -11.04
CA GLY A 94 -0.42 13.31 -11.19
C GLY A 94 -1.81 13.57 -11.79
N PRO A 95 -2.20 14.85 -11.97
CA PRO A 95 -3.55 15.20 -12.42
C PRO A 95 -3.87 14.82 -13.88
N HIS A 96 -2.87 14.60 -14.73
CA HIS A 96 -3.07 14.19 -16.13
C HIS A 96 -2.94 12.70 -16.34
N ALA A 97 -2.76 11.95 -15.29
CA ALA A 97 -2.39 10.54 -15.36
C ALA A 97 -3.53 9.62 -15.76
N ALA A 98 -4.76 9.99 -15.51
CA ALA A 98 -5.91 9.18 -15.94
C ALA A 98 -5.88 8.95 -17.45
N ALA A 99 -5.61 9.99 -18.24
CA ALA A 99 -5.50 9.90 -19.70
C ALA A 99 -4.24 9.12 -20.13
N ALA A 100 -3.12 9.34 -19.48
CA ALA A 100 -1.87 8.63 -19.76
C ALA A 100 -1.97 7.15 -19.39
N SER A 101 -2.55 6.83 -18.25
CA SER A 101 -2.76 5.45 -17.81
C SER A 101 -3.73 4.71 -18.73
N ALA A 102 -4.79 5.37 -19.20
CA ALA A 102 -5.73 4.78 -20.14
C ALA A 102 -5.05 4.47 -21.48
N ARG A 103 -4.17 5.35 -21.96
CA ARG A 103 -3.40 5.10 -23.18
C ARG A 103 -2.44 3.93 -23.02
N LEU A 104 -1.75 3.84 -21.89
CA LEU A 104 -0.85 2.73 -21.59
C LEU A 104 -1.59 1.41 -21.47
N ALA A 105 -2.75 1.41 -20.82
CA ALA A 105 -3.59 0.22 -20.70
C ALA A 105 -4.04 -0.28 -22.09
N ARG A 106 -4.46 0.63 -22.97
CA ARG A 106 -4.83 0.28 -24.36
C ARG A 106 -3.64 -0.26 -25.14
N PHE A 107 -2.47 0.37 -25.00
CA PHE A 107 -1.24 -0.10 -25.63
C PHE A 107 -0.88 -1.50 -25.15
N LYS A 108 -0.93 -1.75 -23.86
CA LYS A 108 -0.67 -3.06 -23.26
C LYS A 108 -1.63 -4.12 -23.82
N GLN A 109 -2.93 -3.81 -23.88
CA GLN A 109 -3.92 -4.72 -24.44
C GLN A 109 -3.64 -5.01 -25.91
N THR A 110 -3.26 -4.02 -26.69
CA THR A 110 -2.91 -4.18 -28.11
C THR A 110 -1.71 -5.11 -28.26
N VAL A 111 -0.66 -4.92 -27.46
CA VAL A 111 0.54 -5.78 -27.48
C VAL A 111 0.20 -7.21 -27.07
N GLU A 112 -0.57 -7.39 -26.00
CA GLU A 112 -0.98 -8.71 -25.52
C GLU A 112 -1.87 -9.44 -26.53
N ALA A 113 -2.83 -8.74 -27.13
CA ALA A 113 -3.70 -9.30 -28.17
C ALA A 113 -2.90 -9.71 -29.39
N LYS A 114 -1.94 -8.89 -29.82
CA LYS A 114 -1.06 -9.19 -30.96
C LYS A 114 -0.20 -10.42 -30.68
N THR A 115 0.38 -10.51 -29.47
CA THR A 115 1.19 -11.66 -29.05
C THR A 115 0.35 -12.93 -28.99
N ALA A 116 -0.87 -12.86 -28.45
CA ALA A 116 -1.78 -13.99 -28.39
C ALA A 116 -2.18 -14.47 -29.80
N THR A 117 -2.44 -13.53 -30.74
CA THR A 117 -2.75 -13.86 -32.11
C THR A 117 -1.57 -14.53 -32.83
N GLU A 118 -0.36 -14.04 -32.60
CA GLU A 118 0.86 -14.67 -33.16
C GLU A 118 1.10 -16.07 -32.58
N ALA A 119 0.85 -16.25 -31.28
CA ALA A 119 1.00 -17.55 -30.61
C ALA A 119 -0.03 -18.58 -31.10
N ASP A 120 -1.23 -18.13 -31.52
CA ASP A 120 -2.31 -18.99 -32.00
C ASP A 120 -2.26 -19.26 -33.52
N GLN A 121 -1.35 -18.60 -34.24
CA GLN A 121 -1.17 -18.88 -35.64
C GLN A 121 -0.45 -20.22 -35.86
N PRO A 122 -0.97 -21.08 -36.72
CA PRO A 122 -0.28 -22.33 -37.03
C PRO A 122 1.10 -22.01 -37.63
N THR A 123 2.14 -22.64 -37.05
CA THR A 123 3.48 -22.53 -37.61
C THR A 123 3.41 -22.98 -39.07
N PRO A 124 3.91 -22.19 -40.04
CA PRO A 124 3.97 -22.66 -41.41
C PRO A 124 4.88 -23.87 -41.44
N ASN A 125 4.30 -25.01 -41.68
CA ASN A 125 5.11 -26.20 -41.98
C ASN A 125 5.81 -25.97 -43.31
N SER A 126 7.08 -25.82 -43.20
CA SER A 126 7.92 -25.83 -44.38
C SER A 126 7.87 -27.21 -45.03
#